data_72f11113e05e6a4b1ebc27ecd845af57
#
_entry.id   72f11113e05e6a4b1ebc27ecd845af57
#
_cell.length_a   1.000
_cell.length_b   1.000
_cell.length_c   1.000
_cell.angle_alpha   90.00
_cell.angle_beta   90.00
_cell.angle_gamma   90.00
#
_symmetry.space_group_name_H-M   'P 1'
#
loop_
_entity.id
_entity.type
_entity.pdbx_description
1 polymer ?
#
loop_
_entity_poly.entity_id
_entity_poly.type
_entity_poly.pdbx_seq_one_letter_code
_entity_poly.pdbx_strand_id
1 'polypeptide(L)'
;MKRKNVFLMMALMAVTVTGFLGCSKNYIIRVSTQNLWFGLEAETQTLEITANCEWTITRNDNADWYTISQMSGEKDGVISVTVEALEDGDYRGSTFVISSPGGHVRRTIFVSQNKLDFDGMVNKVFGVMELEHWNTDFFDQMIEDSYKHAIYDPYDTTTGYHMFFLENGHGIQRDHHDDTVVYYSFTYEYNPIDQILHIDFETVTGAPESYSPNVLTASDSLYRFMHEYKPNFFERADMRKVGTYIPEEITRMRSVATKRKGGEGIFRF
;
A
#
# COMPACT_ATOMS: atom_id res chain seq x y z
N MET A 1 -38.34 -33.90 52.29
CA MET A 1 -38.50 -33.63 50.88
C MET A 1 -37.74 -32.42 50.36
N LYS A 2 -36.56 -32.08 50.87
CA LYS A 2 -35.80 -30.84 50.38
C LYS A 2 -34.40 -31.12 49.82
N ARG A 3 -33.90 -32.36 49.85
CA ARG A 3 -32.53 -32.67 49.34
C ARG A 3 -32.45 -33.15 47.86
N LYS A 4 -33.55 -33.62 47.28
CA LYS A 4 -33.58 -34.12 45.90
C LYS A 4 -33.58 -32.98 44.84
N ASN A 5 -34.14 -31.82 45.17
CA ASN A 5 -34.25 -30.70 44.23
C ASN A 5 -32.92 -29.88 44.08
N VAL A 6 -32.04 -29.95 45.10
CA VAL A 6 -30.73 -29.28 45.04
C VAL A 6 -29.75 -30.02 44.11
N PHE A 7 -29.80 -31.34 44.08
CA PHE A 7 -28.99 -32.15 43.17
C PHE A 7 -29.43 -32.02 41.69
N LEU A 8 -30.72 -31.87 41.47
CA LEU A 8 -31.25 -31.67 40.11
C LEU A 8 -30.89 -30.27 39.56
N MET A 9 -30.88 -29.22 40.42
CA MET A 9 -30.45 -27.89 40.04
C MET A 9 -28.94 -27.80 39.81
N MET A 10 -28.12 -28.50 40.60
CA MET A 10 -26.67 -28.57 40.34
C MET A 10 -26.32 -29.37 39.06
N ALA A 11 -27.07 -30.41 38.73
CA ALA A 11 -26.89 -31.14 37.47
C ALA A 11 -27.31 -30.33 36.25
N LEU A 12 -28.33 -29.47 36.37
CA LEU A 12 -28.73 -28.55 35.27
C LEU A 12 -27.76 -27.40 35.07
N MET A 13 -27.11 -26.89 36.15
CA MET A 13 -26.05 -25.87 36.01
C MET A 13 -24.72 -26.42 35.45
N ALA A 14 -24.44 -27.71 35.66
CA ALA A 14 -23.21 -28.30 35.10
C ALA A 14 -23.30 -28.57 33.59
N VAL A 15 -24.51 -28.70 33.02
CA VAL A 15 -24.70 -28.91 31.56
C VAL A 15 -24.64 -27.61 30.75
N THR A 16 -24.85 -26.47 31.39
CA THR A 16 -24.81 -25.15 30.67
C THR A 16 -23.42 -24.53 30.58
N VAL A 17 -22.40 -25.06 31.27
CA VAL A 17 -21.02 -24.50 31.24
C VAL A 17 -20.11 -25.20 30.21
N THR A 18 -20.50 -26.35 29.66
CA THR A 18 -19.70 -27.08 28.68
C THR A 18 -19.93 -26.68 27.22
N GLY A 19 -20.77 -25.68 26.96
CA GLY A 19 -21.15 -25.24 25.60
C GLY A 19 -20.30 -24.12 25.00
N PHE A 20 -19.32 -23.57 25.71
CA PHE A 20 -18.52 -22.41 25.20
C PHE A 20 -17.02 -22.66 25.20
N LEU A 21 -16.56 -23.85 24.97
CA LEU A 21 -15.23 -24.05 24.40
C LEU A 21 -15.35 -23.90 22.88
N GLY A 22 -15.60 -22.70 22.44
CA GLY A 22 -15.45 -22.33 21.03
C GLY A 22 -14.02 -22.62 20.64
N CYS A 23 -13.82 -23.71 19.89
CA CYS A 23 -12.57 -23.98 19.21
C CYS A 23 -12.34 -22.77 18.27
N SER A 24 -11.47 -21.82 18.62
CA SER A 24 -11.10 -20.75 17.73
C SER A 24 -10.37 -21.39 16.55
N LYS A 25 -11.06 -21.50 15.41
CA LYS A 25 -10.44 -21.98 14.18
C LYS A 25 -9.36 -20.96 13.80
N ASN A 26 -8.12 -21.37 13.81
CA ASN A 26 -7.02 -20.55 13.33
C ASN A 26 -7.03 -20.57 11.80
N TYR A 27 -7.70 -19.61 11.19
CA TYR A 27 -7.73 -19.46 9.74
C TYR A 27 -6.42 -18.86 9.24
N ILE A 28 -5.92 -19.36 8.13
CA ILE A 28 -4.74 -18.86 7.43
C ILE A 28 -5.12 -18.61 5.98
N ILE A 29 -4.87 -17.39 5.48
CA ILE A 29 -4.89 -17.06 4.06
C ILE A 29 -3.63 -16.25 3.79
N ARG A 30 -2.81 -16.70 2.85
CA ARG A 30 -1.65 -16.00 2.31
C ARG A 30 -1.80 -15.90 0.81
N VAL A 31 -1.23 -14.87 0.22
CA VAL A 31 -1.23 -14.63 -1.22
C VAL A 31 0.19 -14.40 -1.71
N SER A 32 0.47 -14.77 -2.96
CA SER A 32 1.79 -14.57 -3.57
C SER A 32 2.13 -13.08 -3.72
N THR A 33 1.13 -12.24 -3.95
CA THR A 33 1.24 -10.77 -4.00
C THR A 33 -0.08 -10.12 -3.59
N GLN A 34 -0.02 -8.90 -3.10
CA GLN A 34 -1.21 -8.06 -2.91
C GLN A 34 -1.41 -7.04 -4.03
N ASN A 35 -0.50 -6.99 -5.00
CA ASN A 35 -0.52 -6.03 -6.09
C ASN A 35 -0.40 -6.74 -7.43
N LEU A 36 -1.37 -6.51 -8.30
CA LEU A 36 -1.38 -6.97 -9.68
C LEU A 36 -1.31 -5.73 -10.57
N TRP A 37 -0.22 -5.63 -11.31
CA TRP A 37 0.11 -4.50 -12.16
C TRP A 37 0.03 -4.90 -13.61
N PHE A 38 -0.70 -4.15 -14.40
CA PHE A 38 -0.92 -4.42 -15.81
C PHE A 38 -0.50 -3.21 -16.65
N GLY A 39 0.10 -3.47 -17.82
CA GLY A 39 0.32 -2.47 -18.85
C GLY A 39 -0.98 -2.05 -19.56
N LEU A 40 -0.88 -1.25 -20.62
CA LEU A 40 -2.05 -0.77 -21.33
C LEU A 40 -2.79 -1.87 -22.12
N GLU A 41 -2.10 -2.92 -22.50
CA GLU A 41 -2.66 -4.01 -23.29
C GLU A 41 -3.49 -4.97 -22.44
N ALA A 42 -4.36 -5.74 -23.08
CA ALA A 42 -5.07 -6.84 -22.43
C ALA A 42 -4.07 -7.91 -21.95
N GLU A 43 -4.13 -8.25 -20.67
CA GLU A 43 -3.16 -9.16 -20.05
C GLU A 43 -3.83 -10.03 -18.98
N THR A 44 -3.22 -11.17 -18.67
CA THR A 44 -3.64 -12.08 -17.60
C THR A 44 -2.47 -12.35 -16.66
N GLN A 45 -2.66 -12.13 -15.38
CA GLN A 45 -1.73 -12.52 -14.32
C GLN A 45 -2.37 -13.52 -13.37
N THR A 46 -1.54 -14.31 -12.69
CA THR A 46 -1.99 -15.31 -11.72
C THR A 46 -1.67 -14.89 -10.30
N LEU A 47 -2.56 -15.22 -9.38
CA LEU A 47 -2.40 -15.02 -7.95
C LEU A 47 -2.52 -16.38 -7.24
N GLU A 48 -1.47 -16.79 -6.53
CA GLU A 48 -1.48 -17.99 -5.71
C GLU A 48 -2.06 -17.67 -4.34
N ILE A 49 -2.94 -18.55 -3.86
CA ILE A 49 -3.57 -18.48 -2.55
C ILE A 49 -3.16 -19.71 -1.77
N THR A 50 -2.54 -19.53 -0.61
CA THR A 50 -2.29 -20.61 0.36
C THR A 50 -3.26 -20.46 1.51
N ALA A 51 -4.12 -21.44 1.73
CA ALA A 51 -5.15 -21.38 2.75
C ALA A 51 -5.41 -22.74 3.43
N ASN A 52 -5.73 -22.70 4.72
CA ASN A 52 -6.18 -23.89 5.46
C ASN A 52 -7.71 -23.95 5.64
N CYS A 53 -8.44 -23.10 4.95
CA CYS A 53 -9.89 -22.93 5.06
C CYS A 53 -10.52 -22.58 3.71
N GLU A 54 -11.83 -22.63 3.67
CA GLU A 54 -12.60 -22.02 2.59
C GLU A 54 -12.31 -20.52 2.49
N TRP A 55 -12.34 -19.97 1.29
CA TRP A 55 -12.21 -18.53 1.04
C TRP A 55 -13.18 -18.08 -0.03
N THR A 56 -13.54 -16.82 0.06
CA THR A 56 -14.40 -16.14 -0.93
C THR A 56 -13.78 -14.82 -1.35
N ILE A 57 -14.03 -14.42 -2.60
CA ILE A 57 -13.61 -13.13 -3.13
C ILE A 57 -14.81 -12.20 -3.20
N THR A 58 -14.63 -10.98 -2.73
CA THR A 58 -15.60 -9.89 -2.84
C THR A 58 -14.93 -8.72 -3.54
N ARG A 59 -15.53 -8.20 -4.61
CA ARG A 59 -15.09 -6.97 -5.26
C ARG A 59 -15.58 -5.77 -4.46
N ASN A 60 -14.75 -4.75 -4.33
CA ASN A 60 -15.10 -3.54 -3.57
C ASN A 60 -15.83 -2.50 -4.43
N ASP A 61 -15.82 -2.70 -5.76
CA ASP A 61 -16.44 -1.82 -6.73
C ASP A 61 -17.16 -2.61 -7.84
N ASN A 62 -17.75 -1.89 -8.77
CA ASN A 62 -18.43 -2.44 -9.96
C ASN A 62 -17.52 -2.35 -11.20
N ALA A 63 -16.20 -2.41 -11.04
CA ALA A 63 -15.28 -2.38 -12.16
C ALA A 63 -15.54 -3.53 -13.12
N ASP A 64 -15.76 -3.24 -14.38
CA ASP A 64 -16.10 -4.19 -15.45
C ASP A 64 -14.91 -4.55 -16.35
N TRP A 65 -13.82 -3.80 -16.21
CA TRP A 65 -12.62 -3.89 -17.04
C TRP A 65 -11.68 -5.04 -16.69
N TYR A 66 -11.92 -5.78 -15.61
CA TYR A 66 -11.17 -6.99 -15.30
C TYR A 66 -12.09 -8.13 -14.87
N THR A 67 -11.61 -9.36 -15.02
CA THR A 67 -12.29 -10.58 -14.61
C THR A 67 -11.41 -11.42 -13.70
N ILE A 68 -12.04 -12.20 -12.82
CA ILE A 68 -11.39 -13.13 -11.91
C ILE A 68 -11.91 -14.53 -12.25
N SER A 69 -11.01 -15.50 -12.48
CA SER A 69 -11.37 -16.83 -12.95
C SER A 69 -12.21 -17.64 -11.96
N GLN A 70 -12.06 -17.36 -10.66
CA GLN A 70 -12.76 -18.08 -9.59
C GLN A 70 -13.01 -17.17 -8.40
N MET A 71 -14.21 -17.19 -7.85
CA MET A 71 -14.64 -16.32 -6.75
C MET A 71 -14.62 -16.99 -5.37
N SER A 72 -14.29 -18.27 -5.28
CA SER A 72 -14.20 -19.02 -4.01
C SER A 72 -13.34 -20.26 -4.16
N GLY A 73 -12.83 -20.78 -3.04
CA GLY A 73 -12.11 -22.06 -2.98
C GLY A 73 -12.11 -22.63 -1.56
N GLU A 74 -11.63 -23.87 -1.40
CA GLU A 74 -11.67 -24.60 -0.12
C GLU A 74 -10.32 -24.67 0.60
N LYS A 75 -9.22 -24.53 -0.13
CA LYS A 75 -7.81 -24.62 0.34
C LYS A 75 -6.93 -23.80 -0.59
N ASP A 76 -5.68 -24.24 -0.71
CA ASP A 76 -4.73 -23.66 -1.68
C ASP A 76 -5.36 -23.61 -3.07
N GLY A 77 -5.09 -22.54 -3.79
CA GLY A 77 -5.64 -22.34 -5.12
C GLY A 77 -4.82 -21.33 -5.93
N VAL A 78 -5.11 -21.29 -7.22
CA VAL A 78 -4.56 -20.28 -8.12
C VAL A 78 -5.72 -19.65 -8.87
N ILE A 79 -5.79 -18.34 -8.84
CA ILE A 79 -6.76 -17.59 -9.62
C ILE A 79 -6.05 -16.79 -10.70
N SER A 80 -6.73 -16.57 -11.82
CA SER A 80 -6.28 -15.66 -12.87
C SER A 80 -7.09 -14.39 -12.83
N VAL A 81 -6.41 -13.26 -12.94
CA VAL A 81 -7.01 -11.95 -13.13
C VAL A 81 -6.66 -11.47 -14.53
N THR A 82 -7.67 -11.23 -15.36
CA THR A 82 -7.52 -10.77 -16.73
C THR A 82 -8.09 -9.39 -16.86
N VAL A 83 -7.31 -8.45 -17.42
CA VAL A 83 -7.73 -7.08 -17.72
C VAL A 83 -7.97 -6.91 -19.21
N GLU A 84 -8.91 -6.04 -19.56
CA GLU A 84 -9.08 -5.55 -20.93
C GLU A 84 -8.06 -4.45 -21.25
N ALA A 85 -7.79 -4.19 -22.53
CA ALA A 85 -6.92 -3.07 -22.91
C ALA A 85 -7.45 -1.73 -22.38
N LEU A 86 -6.56 -0.86 -21.97
CA LEU A 86 -6.87 0.53 -21.60
C LEU A 86 -6.64 1.43 -22.82
N GLU A 87 -7.71 1.68 -23.58
CA GLU A 87 -7.62 2.45 -24.83
C GLU A 87 -7.58 3.96 -24.57
N ASP A 88 -8.32 4.40 -23.54
CA ASP A 88 -8.41 5.82 -23.18
C ASP A 88 -8.02 6.04 -21.72
N GLY A 89 -7.11 6.97 -21.48
CA GLY A 89 -6.63 7.32 -20.15
C GLY A 89 -5.28 6.72 -19.80
N ASP A 90 -4.74 7.17 -18.68
CA ASP A 90 -3.38 6.80 -18.22
C ASP A 90 -3.41 5.82 -17.05
N TYR A 91 -4.56 5.65 -16.41
CA TYR A 91 -4.69 4.83 -15.20
C TYR A 91 -6.12 4.37 -14.92
N ARG A 92 -6.28 3.15 -14.47
CA ARG A 92 -7.46 2.66 -13.75
C ARG A 92 -7.05 1.68 -12.65
N GLY A 93 -7.75 1.70 -11.54
CA GLY A 93 -7.46 0.86 -10.38
C GLY A 93 -8.73 0.35 -9.71
N SER A 94 -8.62 -0.80 -9.08
CA SER A 94 -9.69 -1.45 -8.35
C SER A 94 -9.10 -2.32 -7.23
N THR A 95 -9.96 -2.80 -6.34
CA THR A 95 -9.58 -3.75 -5.31
C THR A 95 -10.59 -4.87 -5.17
N PHE A 96 -10.10 -6.05 -4.76
CA PHE A 96 -10.95 -7.12 -4.27
C PHE A 96 -10.38 -7.71 -2.98
N VAL A 97 -11.23 -8.34 -2.18
CA VAL A 97 -10.85 -8.93 -0.89
C VAL A 97 -11.06 -10.44 -0.93
N ILE A 98 -10.03 -11.19 -0.55
CA ILE A 98 -10.09 -12.62 -0.27
C ILE A 98 -10.33 -12.77 1.24
N SER A 99 -11.39 -13.44 1.65
CA SER A 99 -11.75 -13.58 3.05
C SER A 99 -12.09 -15.02 3.45
N SER A 100 -11.72 -15.38 4.68
CA SER A 100 -12.14 -16.62 5.32
C SER A 100 -13.61 -16.57 5.75
N PRO A 101 -14.23 -17.71 6.08
CA PRO A 101 -15.57 -17.73 6.67
C PRO A 101 -15.68 -16.79 7.87
N GLY A 102 -16.74 -15.97 7.88
CA GLY A 102 -16.95 -14.94 8.89
C GLY A 102 -16.00 -13.74 8.83
N GLY A 103 -15.12 -13.66 7.82
CA GLY A 103 -14.22 -12.52 7.62
C GLY A 103 -13.10 -12.41 8.66
N HIS A 104 -12.75 -13.50 9.35
CA HIS A 104 -11.71 -13.50 10.39
C HIS A 104 -10.30 -13.23 9.84
N VAL A 105 -10.03 -13.65 8.61
CA VAL A 105 -8.82 -13.30 7.86
C VAL A 105 -9.23 -12.68 6.55
N ARG A 106 -8.61 -11.56 6.19
CA ARG A 106 -8.87 -10.83 4.95
C ARG A 106 -7.56 -10.48 4.28
N ARG A 107 -7.54 -10.52 2.93
CA ARG A 107 -6.41 -10.06 2.10
C ARG A 107 -6.97 -9.17 1.01
N THR A 108 -6.61 -7.92 1.03
CA THR A 108 -6.96 -6.98 -0.02
C THR A 108 -5.95 -7.10 -1.15
N ILE A 109 -6.45 -7.25 -2.36
CA ILE A 109 -5.65 -7.30 -3.59
C ILE A 109 -5.95 -6.04 -4.39
N PHE A 110 -4.90 -5.34 -4.76
CA PHE A 110 -4.95 -4.18 -5.64
C PHE A 110 -4.74 -4.63 -7.08
N VAL A 111 -5.60 -4.18 -7.96
CA VAL A 111 -5.51 -4.39 -9.41
C VAL A 111 -5.37 -3.03 -10.04
N SER A 112 -4.27 -2.77 -10.73
CA SER A 112 -4.06 -1.52 -11.42
C SER A 112 -3.54 -1.74 -12.83
N GLN A 113 -4.02 -0.90 -13.73
CA GLN A 113 -3.60 -0.84 -15.11
C GLN A 113 -3.25 0.59 -15.46
N ASN A 114 -2.05 0.81 -15.97
CA ASN A 114 -1.55 2.15 -16.19
C ASN A 114 -0.48 2.23 -17.27
N LYS A 115 -0.34 3.44 -17.80
CA LYS A 115 0.83 3.82 -18.57
C LYS A 115 1.92 4.26 -17.61
N LEU A 116 3.04 3.56 -17.63
CA LEU A 116 4.22 3.94 -16.88
C LEU A 116 5.18 4.71 -17.78
N ASP A 117 5.16 6.03 -17.65
CA ASP A 117 6.10 6.94 -18.30
C ASP A 117 6.94 7.63 -17.23
N PHE A 118 7.93 6.89 -16.71
CA PHE A 118 8.79 7.41 -15.67
C PHE A 118 9.71 8.54 -16.19
N ASP A 119 10.14 8.49 -17.45
CA ASP A 119 10.95 9.54 -18.05
C ASP A 119 10.20 10.87 -18.07
N GLY A 120 8.88 10.83 -18.19
CA GLY A 120 8.02 11.99 -18.07
C GLY A 120 8.05 12.69 -16.70
N MET A 121 8.55 12.03 -15.64
CA MET A 121 8.69 12.61 -14.30
C MET A 121 9.97 13.43 -14.12
N VAL A 122 11.00 13.15 -14.91
CA VAL A 122 12.28 13.84 -14.80
C VAL A 122 12.12 15.33 -15.10
N ASN A 123 12.84 16.16 -14.36
CA ASN A 123 12.77 17.63 -14.40
C ASN A 123 11.43 18.22 -13.90
N LYS A 124 10.67 17.47 -13.12
CA LYS A 124 9.38 17.91 -12.58
C LYS A 124 9.34 17.85 -11.06
N VAL A 125 8.39 18.59 -10.51
CA VAL A 125 8.08 18.63 -9.08
C VAL A 125 6.71 18.02 -8.86
N PHE A 126 6.65 17.07 -7.96
CA PHE A 126 5.40 16.42 -7.54
C PHE A 126 5.09 16.77 -6.08
N GLY A 127 3.90 17.31 -5.83
CA GLY A 127 3.35 17.52 -4.50
C GLY A 127 2.44 16.36 -4.10
N VAL A 128 2.52 15.93 -2.85
CA VAL A 128 1.66 14.87 -2.29
C VAL A 128 0.24 15.40 -2.16
N MET A 129 -0.73 14.63 -2.68
CA MET A 129 -2.17 14.87 -2.51
C MET A 129 -2.77 14.01 -1.42
N GLU A 130 -2.35 12.76 -1.36
CA GLU A 130 -2.89 11.77 -0.43
C GLU A 130 -1.76 10.86 0.06
N LEU A 131 -1.73 10.63 1.34
CA LEU A 131 -0.75 9.80 2.00
C LEU A 131 -1.46 8.85 2.97
N GLU A 132 -1.18 7.56 2.85
CA GLU A 132 -1.68 6.54 3.75
C GLU A 132 -0.53 5.72 4.30
N HIS A 133 -0.55 5.49 5.61
CA HIS A 133 0.31 4.51 6.28
C HIS A 133 -0.54 3.49 7.01
N TRP A 134 -0.19 2.22 6.90
CA TRP A 134 -0.85 1.13 7.65
C TRP A 134 0.13 -0.01 7.95
N ASN A 135 -0.24 -0.86 8.88
CA ASN A 135 0.39 -2.16 9.06
C ASN A 135 -0.55 -3.29 8.62
N THR A 136 -0.03 -4.50 8.41
CA THR A 136 -0.85 -5.66 7.98
C THR A 136 -1.91 -6.05 9.00
N ASP A 137 -1.69 -5.77 10.27
CA ASP A 137 -2.65 -6.07 11.34
C ASP A 137 -3.88 -5.18 11.24
N PHE A 138 -3.78 -4.00 10.63
CA PHE A 138 -4.91 -3.09 10.41
C PHE A 138 -6.03 -3.77 9.62
N PHE A 139 -5.70 -4.48 8.54
CA PHE A 139 -6.70 -5.16 7.72
C PHE A 139 -7.23 -6.43 8.38
N ASP A 140 -6.44 -7.06 9.23
CA ASP A 140 -6.79 -8.31 9.90
C ASP A 140 -7.54 -8.09 11.22
N GLN A 141 -7.27 -6.99 11.94
CA GLN A 141 -7.77 -6.76 13.30
C GLN A 141 -8.45 -5.41 13.53
N MET A 142 -8.44 -4.49 12.54
CA MET A 142 -9.00 -3.13 12.68
C MET A 142 -8.42 -2.36 13.88
N ILE A 143 -7.10 -2.40 14.07
CA ILE A 143 -6.43 -1.69 15.16
C ILE A 143 -6.37 -0.21 14.80
N GLU A 144 -7.09 0.64 15.52
CA GLU A 144 -7.25 2.08 15.24
C GLU A 144 -5.92 2.83 15.09
N ASP A 145 -4.90 2.51 15.89
CA ASP A 145 -3.61 3.20 15.89
C ASP A 145 -2.67 2.76 14.74
N SER A 146 -3.06 1.81 13.90
CA SER A 146 -2.22 1.26 12.84
C SER A 146 -2.48 1.85 11.46
N TYR A 147 -3.44 2.74 11.32
CA TYR A 147 -3.78 3.43 10.09
C TYR A 147 -3.70 4.94 10.27
N LYS A 148 -2.99 5.59 9.35
CA LYS A 148 -2.93 7.05 9.25
C LYS A 148 -3.23 7.45 7.81
N HIS A 149 -4.02 8.50 7.67
CA HIS A 149 -4.42 9.04 6.39
C HIS A 149 -4.37 10.56 6.45
N ALA A 150 -3.74 11.17 5.46
CA ALA A 150 -3.67 12.62 5.33
C ALA A 150 -3.92 13.04 3.89
N ILE A 151 -4.62 14.15 3.72
CA ILE A 151 -4.88 14.80 2.44
C ILE A 151 -4.20 16.17 2.45
N TYR A 152 -3.48 16.48 1.38
CA TYR A 152 -2.74 17.71 1.20
C TYR A 152 -3.21 18.45 -0.06
N ASP A 153 -3.07 19.76 -0.07
CA ASP A 153 -3.09 20.52 -1.32
C ASP A 153 -1.69 20.40 -1.96
N PRO A 154 -1.53 19.71 -3.09
CA PRO A 154 -0.22 19.53 -3.71
C PRO A 154 0.43 20.84 -4.20
N TYR A 155 -0.34 21.91 -4.35
CA TYR A 155 0.13 23.24 -4.77
C TYR A 155 0.53 24.11 -3.58
N ASP A 156 0.15 23.75 -2.37
CA ASP A 156 0.56 24.47 -1.17
C ASP A 156 2.02 24.18 -0.83
N THR A 157 2.86 25.18 -0.97
CA THR A 157 4.30 25.06 -0.69
C THR A 157 4.64 25.24 0.79
N THR A 158 3.63 25.46 1.63
CA THR A 158 3.78 25.68 3.08
C THR A 158 3.40 24.46 3.90
N THR A 159 2.78 23.45 3.28
CA THR A 159 2.38 22.19 3.92
C THR A 159 2.78 20.98 3.09
N GLY A 160 2.77 19.79 3.70
CA GLY A 160 2.94 18.52 3.03
C GLY A 160 4.34 18.29 2.48
N TYR A 161 4.39 17.53 1.41
CA TYR A 161 5.62 16.98 0.87
C TYR A 161 5.72 17.21 -0.64
N HIS A 162 6.95 17.49 -1.10
CA HIS A 162 7.24 17.64 -2.52
C HIS A 162 8.49 16.84 -2.89
N MET A 163 8.42 16.12 -4.00
CA MET A 163 9.57 15.41 -4.57
C MET A 163 9.99 16.07 -5.89
N PHE A 164 11.26 16.34 -6.01
CA PHE A 164 11.93 16.91 -7.19
C PHE A 164 12.75 15.80 -7.82
N PHE A 165 12.32 15.27 -8.96
CA PHE A 165 13.07 14.30 -9.73
C PHE A 165 13.98 15.02 -10.71
N LEU A 166 15.28 14.96 -10.47
CA LEU A 166 16.30 15.64 -11.25
C LEU A 166 16.92 14.70 -12.27
N GLU A 167 17.64 15.25 -13.23
CA GLU A 167 18.45 14.45 -14.16
C GLU A 167 19.52 13.62 -13.43
N ASN A 168 20.01 12.58 -14.11
CA ASN A 168 21.08 11.72 -13.63
C ASN A 168 20.79 10.95 -12.34
N GLY A 169 19.52 10.60 -12.09
CA GLY A 169 19.13 9.77 -10.95
C GLY A 169 19.27 10.46 -9.60
N HIS A 170 19.23 11.77 -9.54
CA HIS A 170 19.23 12.53 -8.29
C HIS A 170 17.86 13.12 -8.01
N GLY A 171 17.56 13.35 -6.73
CA GLY A 171 16.34 13.99 -6.30
C GLY A 171 16.47 14.78 -5.01
N ILE A 172 15.47 15.58 -4.73
CA ILE A 172 15.32 16.30 -3.47
C ILE A 172 13.89 16.09 -2.99
N GLN A 173 13.74 15.72 -1.73
CA GLN A 173 12.47 15.76 -1.03
C GLN A 173 12.43 17.00 -0.16
N ARG A 174 11.35 17.76 -0.24
CA ARG A 174 11.04 18.85 0.65
C ARG A 174 9.88 18.43 1.55
N ASP A 175 10.12 18.41 2.83
CA ASP A 175 9.13 18.17 3.86
C ASP A 175 8.80 19.49 4.55
N HIS A 176 7.52 19.76 4.72
CA HIS A 176 7.04 20.88 5.51
C HIS A 176 6.29 20.35 6.72
N HIS A 177 6.83 20.59 7.90
CA HIS A 177 6.30 20.09 9.17
C HIS A 177 6.22 21.24 10.16
N ASP A 178 5.03 21.57 10.62
CA ASP A 178 4.74 22.76 11.41
C ASP A 178 5.33 24.01 10.72
N ASP A 179 6.14 24.79 11.37
CA ASP A 179 6.79 25.97 10.80
C ASP A 179 8.20 25.69 10.22
N THR A 180 8.54 24.40 10.01
CA THR A 180 9.89 24.00 9.61
C THR A 180 9.86 23.35 8.23
N VAL A 181 10.75 23.81 7.34
CA VAL A 181 11.00 23.20 6.04
C VAL A 181 12.31 22.44 6.10
N VAL A 182 12.26 21.15 5.76
CA VAL A 182 13.44 20.29 5.73
C VAL A 182 13.63 19.74 4.32
N TYR A 183 14.88 19.68 3.88
CA TYR A 183 15.24 19.13 2.57
C TYR A 183 16.11 17.90 2.76
N TYR A 184 15.82 16.83 1.99
CA TYR A 184 16.60 15.60 1.95
C TYR A 184 17.03 15.34 0.51
N SER A 185 18.32 15.07 0.29
CA SER A 185 18.80 14.58 -0.98
C SER A 185 18.65 13.07 -1.07
N PHE A 186 18.29 12.60 -2.25
CA PHE A 186 18.25 11.17 -2.56
C PHE A 186 18.81 10.90 -3.95
N THR A 187 19.20 9.66 -4.17
CA THR A 187 19.40 9.11 -5.52
C THR A 187 18.26 8.18 -5.86
N TYR A 188 17.98 8.02 -7.15
CA TYR A 188 16.95 7.08 -7.59
C TYR A 188 17.34 6.35 -8.87
N GLU A 189 16.84 5.13 -8.99
CA GLU A 189 16.94 4.30 -10.18
C GLU A 189 15.58 3.60 -10.39
N TYR A 190 15.06 3.66 -11.61
CA TYR A 190 13.80 3.00 -11.95
C TYR A 190 14.06 1.75 -12.79
N ASN A 191 13.55 0.61 -12.33
CA ASN A 191 13.54 -0.64 -13.09
C ASN A 191 12.18 -0.80 -13.80
N PRO A 192 12.13 -0.64 -15.14
CA PRO A 192 10.88 -0.72 -15.88
C PRO A 192 10.30 -2.15 -15.97
N ILE A 193 11.12 -3.18 -15.76
CA ILE A 193 10.66 -4.58 -15.81
C ILE A 193 9.84 -4.91 -14.57
N ASP A 194 10.37 -4.58 -13.40
CA ASP A 194 9.73 -4.88 -12.11
C ASP A 194 8.83 -3.74 -11.63
N GLN A 195 8.83 -2.60 -12.34
CA GLN A 195 8.11 -1.38 -11.97
C GLN A 195 8.48 -0.86 -10.57
N ILE A 196 9.73 -1.08 -10.18
CA ILE A 196 10.25 -0.67 -8.88
C ILE A 196 11.12 0.57 -9.06
N LEU A 197 10.86 1.58 -8.23
CA LEU A 197 11.70 2.75 -8.07
C LEU A 197 12.58 2.56 -6.84
N HIS A 198 13.88 2.42 -7.02
CA HIS A 198 14.83 2.43 -5.91
C HIS A 198 15.14 3.86 -5.52
N ILE A 199 15.01 4.19 -4.25
CA ILE A 199 15.30 5.51 -3.68
C ILE A 199 16.25 5.34 -2.51
N ASP A 200 17.39 6.01 -2.56
CA ASP A 200 18.40 5.99 -1.50
C ASP A 200 18.58 7.39 -0.90
N PHE A 201 18.17 7.57 0.34
CA PHE A 201 18.40 8.80 1.09
C PHE A 201 19.72 8.75 1.85
N GLU A 202 20.44 9.86 1.91
CA GLU A 202 21.57 10.00 2.83
C GLU A 202 21.11 10.02 4.30
N THR A 203 21.76 9.21 5.13
CA THR A 203 21.45 9.17 6.56
C THR A 203 22.59 9.73 7.43
N VAL A 204 22.28 10.09 8.66
CA VAL A 204 23.25 10.55 9.66
C VAL A 204 24.28 9.48 10.02
N THR A 205 23.94 8.20 9.82
CA THR A 205 24.84 7.06 10.08
C THR A 205 25.82 6.80 8.94
N GLY A 206 25.64 7.45 7.79
CA GLY A 206 26.48 7.28 6.59
C GLY A 206 26.08 6.10 5.69
N ALA A 207 25.31 5.14 6.19
CA ALA A 207 24.68 4.11 5.34
C ALA A 207 23.43 4.70 4.68
N PRO A 208 23.16 4.48 3.37
CA PRO A 208 21.94 4.95 2.75
C PRO A 208 20.71 4.27 3.37
N GLU A 209 19.61 5.00 3.45
CA GLU A 209 18.31 4.44 3.77
C GLU A 209 17.59 4.20 2.46
N SER A 210 17.45 2.93 2.11
CA SER A 210 16.96 2.47 0.82
C SER A 210 15.47 2.12 0.88
N TYR A 211 14.73 2.61 -0.09
CA TYR A 211 13.33 2.29 -0.31
C TYR A 211 13.14 1.77 -1.74
N SER A 212 12.26 0.81 -1.91
CA SER A 212 11.98 0.20 -3.20
C SER A 212 10.47 0.17 -3.47
N PRO A 213 9.82 1.34 -3.60
CA PRO A 213 8.40 1.38 -3.86
C PRO A 213 8.05 0.82 -5.24
N ASN A 214 6.94 0.12 -5.28
CA ASN A 214 6.27 -0.23 -6.53
C ASN A 214 5.59 1.02 -7.08
N VAL A 215 5.91 1.37 -8.32
CA VAL A 215 5.28 2.49 -9.01
C VAL A 215 3.94 2.04 -9.56
N LEU A 216 2.86 2.60 -9.05
CA LEU A 216 1.49 2.29 -9.44
C LEU A 216 1.05 3.08 -10.67
N THR A 217 1.52 4.31 -10.76
CA THR A 217 1.26 5.24 -11.84
C THR A 217 2.45 6.16 -11.97
N ALA A 218 2.94 6.35 -13.19
CA ALA A 218 3.90 7.38 -13.52
C ALA A 218 3.50 8.01 -14.84
N SER A 219 3.14 9.28 -14.80
CA SER A 219 2.83 10.07 -15.97
C SER A 219 3.44 11.47 -15.81
N ASP A 220 3.26 12.31 -16.82
CA ASP A 220 3.69 13.70 -16.73
C ASP A 220 2.87 14.55 -15.75
N SER A 221 1.80 14.01 -15.18
CA SER A 221 0.86 14.72 -14.29
C SER A 221 0.61 14.05 -12.95
N LEU A 222 0.75 12.72 -12.88
CA LEU A 222 0.44 11.93 -11.70
C LEU A 222 1.55 10.90 -11.42
N TYR A 223 1.93 10.79 -10.16
CA TYR A 223 2.80 9.76 -9.65
C TYR A 223 2.15 9.11 -8.42
N ARG A 224 2.02 7.81 -8.44
CA ARG A 224 1.48 7.03 -7.33
C ARG A 224 2.42 5.88 -7.04
N PHE A 225 2.72 5.65 -5.79
CA PHE A 225 3.51 4.50 -5.38
C PHE A 225 2.99 3.87 -4.10
N MET A 226 3.45 2.63 -3.85
CA MET A 226 3.21 1.93 -2.60
C MET A 226 4.40 1.04 -2.27
N HIS A 227 4.77 0.95 -1.01
CA HIS A 227 5.80 0.00 -0.57
C HIS A 227 5.68 -0.38 0.91
N GLU A 228 6.34 -1.46 1.24
CA GLU A 228 6.60 -1.89 2.59
C GLU A 228 7.95 -1.29 3.03
N TYR A 229 7.95 -0.23 3.86
CA TYR A 229 9.17 0.46 4.27
C TYR A 229 9.85 -0.17 5.50
N LYS A 230 9.14 -1.05 6.21
CA LYS A 230 9.66 -1.97 7.22
C LYS A 230 8.68 -3.14 7.37
N PRO A 231 9.09 -4.29 7.92
CA PRO A 231 8.24 -5.47 8.03
C PRO A 231 6.84 -5.14 8.57
N ASN A 232 5.80 -5.50 7.81
CA ASN A 232 4.38 -5.27 8.08
C ASN A 232 3.92 -3.79 8.08
N PHE A 233 4.75 -2.83 7.68
CA PHE A 233 4.36 -1.42 7.58
C PHE A 233 4.44 -0.93 6.15
N PHE A 234 3.34 -0.41 5.67
CA PHE A 234 3.14 0.03 4.29
C PHE A 234 2.87 1.52 4.21
N GLU A 235 3.23 2.08 3.08
CA GLU A 235 2.97 3.45 2.71
C GLU A 235 2.43 3.49 1.28
N ARG A 236 1.40 4.30 1.05
CA ARG A 236 0.94 4.69 -0.28
C ARG A 236 0.92 6.20 -0.39
N ALA A 237 1.44 6.73 -1.47
CA ALA A 237 1.37 8.15 -1.77
C ALA A 237 0.84 8.38 -3.18
N ASP A 238 -0.11 9.29 -3.29
CA ASP A 238 -0.60 9.86 -4.52
C ASP A 238 -0.04 11.28 -4.64
N MET A 239 0.67 11.55 -5.73
CA MET A 239 1.37 12.80 -5.96
C MET A 239 0.98 13.39 -7.31
N ARG A 240 0.76 14.71 -7.34
CA ARG A 240 0.44 15.44 -8.56
C ARG A 240 1.59 16.35 -8.96
N LYS A 241 1.86 16.44 -10.26
CA LYS A 241 2.78 17.45 -10.81
C LYS A 241 2.27 18.85 -10.48
N VAL A 242 3.12 19.64 -9.84
CA VAL A 242 2.83 21.02 -9.47
C VAL A 242 3.66 22.03 -10.27
N GLY A 243 4.68 21.58 -10.98
CA GLY A 243 5.50 22.45 -11.80
C GLY A 243 6.79 21.81 -12.29
N THR A 244 7.67 22.68 -12.77
CA THR A 244 9.08 22.41 -13.02
C THR A 244 9.89 23.26 -12.06
N TYR A 245 11.12 22.86 -11.81
CA TYR A 245 12.01 23.62 -10.92
C TYR A 245 12.97 24.50 -11.73
N ILE A 246 13.53 25.51 -11.07
CA ILE A 246 14.64 26.33 -11.59
C ILE A 246 15.97 25.87 -10.98
N PRO A 247 17.09 25.85 -11.78
CA PRO A 247 18.39 25.37 -11.30
C PRO A 247 18.91 26.06 -10.04
N GLU A 248 18.65 27.35 -9.89
CA GLU A 248 19.06 28.14 -8.72
C GLU A 248 18.34 27.68 -7.44
N GLU A 249 17.07 27.33 -7.56
CA GLU A 249 16.27 26.78 -6.46
C GLU A 249 16.86 25.43 -5.99
N ILE A 250 17.17 24.54 -6.92
CA ILE A 250 17.80 23.26 -6.62
C ILE A 250 19.16 23.44 -5.94
N THR A 251 19.98 24.37 -6.43
CA THR A 251 21.27 24.68 -5.82
C THR A 251 21.11 25.13 -4.37
N ARG A 252 20.13 25.99 -4.09
CA ARG A 252 19.82 26.44 -2.72
C ARG A 252 19.35 25.27 -1.84
N MET A 253 18.41 24.45 -2.32
CA MET A 253 17.88 23.30 -1.58
C MET A 253 19.00 22.32 -1.22
N ARG A 254 19.88 21.98 -2.16
CA ARG A 254 21.03 21.10 -1.92
C ARG A 254 21.99 21.65 -0.86
N SER A 255 22.21 22.97 -0.83
CA SER A 255 23.13 23.59 0.14
C SER A 255 22.65 23.50 1.59
N VAL A 256 21.33 23.30 1.80
CA VAL A 256 20.69 23.21 3.12
C VAL A 256 20.12 21.83 3.40
N ALA A 257 20.25 20.88 2.46
CA ALA A 257 19.75 19.53 2.64
C ALA A 257 20.39 18.87 3.88
N THR A 258 19.59 18.19 4.66
CA THR A 258 20.00 17.45 5.86
C THR A 258 19.94 15.95 5.61
N LYS A 259 20.54 15.19 6.51
CA LYS A 259 20.55 13.73 6.46
C LYS A 259 19.39 13.18 7.27
N ARG A 260 18.77 12.09 6.79
CA ARG A 260 17.68 11.41 7.49
C ARG A 260 18.19 10.67 8.73
N LYS A 261 17.30 10.53 9.71
CA LYS A 261 17.60 9.72 10.91
C LYS A 261 17.43 8.22 10.70
N GLY A 262 16.69 7.83 9.69
CA GLY A 262 16.39 6.42 9.34
C GLY A 262 15.18 5.84 10.07
N GLY A 263 14.64 4.75 9.53
CA GLY A 263 13.55 3.98 10.14
C GLY A 263 12.13 4.54 9.97
N GLU A 264 11.97 5.57 9.16
CA GLU A 264 10.69 6.21 8.86
C GLU A 264 10.37 6.01 7.38
N GLY A 265 9.12 5.86 6.96
CA GLY A 265 8.74 5.79 5.55
C GLY A 265 9.31 6.94 4.70
N ILE A 266 9.01 6.98 3.41
CA ILE A 266 9.44 8.09 2.55
C ILE A 266 8.89 9.41 3.09
N PHE A 267 7.67 9.39 3.59
CA PHE A 267 7.01 10.53 4.23
C PHE A 267 6.80 10.29 5.72
N ARG A 268 6.63 11.37 6.47
CA ARG A 268 6.35 11.35 7.92
C ARG A 268 4.96 11.90 8.20
N PHE A 269 4.27 11.30 9.17
CA PHE A 269 3.04 11.85 9.74
C PHE A 269 3.31 12.71 10.96
#